data_c2d92d7e2782ce93ef5115e29735bcdf
#
_entry.id   c2d92d7e2782ce93ef5115e29735bcdf
#
_cell.length_a   1.000
_cell.length_b   1.000
_cell.length_c   1.000
_cell.angle_alpha   90.00
_cell.angle_beta   90.00
_cell.angle_gamma   90.00
#
_symmetry.space_group_name_H-M   'P 1'
#
loop_
_entity.id
_entity.type
_entity.pdbx_description
1 polymer ?
#
loop_
_entity_poly.entity_id
_entity_poly.type
_entity_poly.pdbx_seq_one_letter_code
_entity_poly.pdbx_strand_id
1 'polypeptide(L)'
;MPAAEVAAPYGNGPSAAGTAQTAGAAPEPAGVSAALKPVAKIRTHHLHQAKRNGERFAMLTAYDQYTAEIFDQAGIEVLLVGDSASNNVFGNETSLPVTVDELLPLCRAVTRSARRALVVADLPFGSYEVSAQQAVATGVRFLKEGLAHAVKIEGGKFYAETVRAMVQAGIPVMAHIGFTPQSEHALGGYRVQGRGDDAQRLIDDAVALADAGAFCVLMEMVPAPTAAAVDAA
;
A
#
# COMPACT_ATOMS: atom_id res chain seq x y z
N MET A 1 -25.64 -28.91 -10.96
CA MET A 1 -24.71 -27.82 -11.29
C MET A 1 -23.66 -27.82 -10.21
N PRO A 2 -22.38 -28.12 -10.47
CA PRO A 2 -21.35 -28.04 -9.43
C PRO A 2 -21.05 -26.57 -9.13
N ALA A 3 -20.97 -26.24 -7.84
CA ALA A 3 -20.60 -24.92 -7.36
C ALA A 3 -19.16 -24.59 -7.78
N ALA A 4 -18.97 -23.41 -8.35
CA ALA A 4 -17.64 -22.90 -8.68
C ALA A 4 -16.89 -22.60 -7.37
N GLU A 5 -15.74 -23.23 -7.20
CA GLU A 5 -14.83 -22.99 -6.09
C GLU A 5 -14.20 -21.59 -6.22
N VAL A 6 -14.57 -20.68 -5.34
CA VAL A 6 -13.99 -19.35 -5.27
C VAL A 6 -12.69 -19.47 -4.51
N ALA A 7 -11.55 -19.33 -5.20
CA ALA A 7 -10.24 -19.30 -4.58
C ALA A 7 -10.09 -18.05 -3.71
N ALA A 8 -9.80 -18.23 -2.43
CA ALA A 8 -9.49 -17.14 -1.53
C ALA A 8 -8.18 -16.45 -1.97
N PRO A 9 -8.10 -15.12 -1.97
CA PRO A 9 -6.96 -14.37 -2.49
C PRO A 9 -5.64 -14.58 -1.72
N TYR A 10 -5.71 -15.22 -0.55
CA TYR A 10 -4.56 -15.52 0.32
C TYR A 10 -4.51 -16.95 0.82
N GLY A 11 -5.18 -17.90 0.13
CA GLY A 11 -5.23 -19.31 0.51
C GLY A 11 -4.19 -20.17 -0.19
N ASN A 12 -3.54 -21.09 0.55
CA ASN A 12 -2.62 -22.07 0.03
C ASN A 12 -3.32 -23.03 -0.97
N GLY A 13 -2.99 -22.91 -2.25
CA GLY A 13 -3.37 -23.91 -3.25
C GLY A 13 -2.60 -25.23 -3.05
N PRO A 14 -3.16 -26.37 -3.50
CA PRO A 14 -2.51 -27.67 -3.32
C PRO A 14 -1.19 -27.75 -4.10
N SER A 15 -0.14 -28.18 -3.41
CA SER A 15 1.19 -28.47 -3.96
C SER A 15 1.12 -29.63 -4.95
N ALA A 16 1.35 -29.35 -6.24
CA ALA A 16 1.59 -30.38 -7.24
C ALA A 16 3.04 -30.86 -7.13
N ALA A 17 3.24 -32.13 -6.79
CA ALA A 17 4.55 -32.77 -6.85
C ALA A 17 4.99 -32.89 -8.31
N GLY A 18 5.95 -32.05 -8.71
CA GLY A 18 6.57 -32.07 -10.03
C GLY A 18 8.01 -32.56 -9.94
N THR A 19 8.36 -33.47 -10.85
CA THR A 19 9.66 -34.14 -11.04
C THR A 19 10.84 -33.22 -11.11
N ALA A 20 11.92 -33.57 -10.38
CA ALA A 20 13.20 -32.85 -10.36
C ALA A 20 13.85 -32.85 -11.77
N GLN A 21 13.92 -31.66 -12.37
CA GLN A 21 14.89 -31.37 -13.43
C GLN A 21 16.03 -30.55 -12.81
N THR A 22 17.27 -30.97 -13.10
CA THR A 22 18.49 -30.29 -12.68
C THR A 22 18.48 -28.83 -13.16
N ALA A 23 18.21 -27.90 -12.26
CA ALA A 23 18.24 -26.49 -12.54
C ALA A 23 19.70 -26.02 -12.61
N GLY A 24 20.08 -25.39 -13.70
CA GLY A 24 21.22 -24.49 -13.77
C GLY A 24 21.06 -23.43 -12.68
N ALA A 25 22.19 -23.00 -12.06
CA ALA A 25 22.21 -22.02 -11.00
C ALA A 25 21.32 -20.83 -11.34
N ALA A 26 20.27 -20.63 -10.54
CA ALA A 26 19.47 -19.43 -10.63
C ALA A 26 20.42 -18.22 -10.43
N PRO A 27 20.22 -17.10 -11.17
CA PRO A 27 20.96 -15.89 -10.90
C PRO A 27 20.70 -15.53 -9.43
N GLU A 28 21.76 -15.23 -8.69
CA GLU A 28 21.66 -14.74 -7.32
C GLU A 28 20.61 -13.60 -7.31
N PRO A 29 19.66 -13.60 -6.36
CA PRO A 29 18.74 -12.49 -6.25
C PRO A 29 19.57 -11.23 -6.13
N ALA A 30 19.38 -10.31 -7.08
CA ALA A 30 20.01 -8.99 -7.04
C ALA A 30 19.79 -8.44 -5.63
N GLY A 31 20.90 -8.19 -4.92
CA GLY A 31 20.99 -8.05 -3.48
C GLY A 31 19.78 -7.34 -2.88
N VAL A 32 19.20 -7.96 -1.88
CA VAL A 32 18.25 -7.32 -0.97
C VAL A 32 18.88 -5.98 -0.61
N SER A 33 18.22 -4.93 -1.05
CA SER A 33 18.49 -3.52 -0.79
C SER A 33 19.76 -3.28 0.01
N ALA A 34 20.76 -2.66 -0.62
CA ALA A 34 21.70 -1.86 0.15
C ALA A 34 20.84 -0.85 0.91
N ALA A 35 20.45 -1.24 2.10
CA ALA A 35 19.58 -0.48 2.97
C ALA A 35 19.96 0.98 2.85
N LEU A 36 18.99 1.85 2.63
CA LEU A 36 19.16 3.28 2.82
C LEU A 36 20.12 3.43 4.01
N LYS A 37 21.27 4.04 3.82
CA LYS A 37 22.34 4.17 4.84
C LYS A 37 21.72 4.30 6.21
N PRO A 38 22.25 3.73 7.27
CA PRO A 38 21.59 3.63 8.56
C PRO A 38 21.11 5.01 9.02
N VAL A 39 19.85 5.31 8.70
CA VAL A 39 19.17 6.52 9.20
C VAL A 39 18.36 6.12 10.41
N ALA A 40 18.39 6.96 11.44
CA ALA A 40 17.67 6.69 12.69
C ALA A 40 16.14 6.61 12.48
N LYS A 41 15.61 7.29 11.47
CA LYS A 41 14.18 7.30 11.13
C LYS A 41 13.98 7.53 9.63
N ILE A 42 13.27 6.62 8.96
CA ILE A 42 12.86 6.78 7.57
C ILE A 42 11.75 7.86 7.49
N ARG A 43 11.88 8.73 6.49
CA ARG A 43 10.92 9.78 6.15
C ARG A 43 10.69 9.78 4.64
N THR A 44 9.64 10.43 4.17
CA THR A 44 9.26 10.48 2.75
C THR A 44 10.41 10.93 1.84
N HIS A 45 11.22 11.91 2.25
CA HIS A 45 12.34 12.39 1.44
C HIS A 45 13.45 11.32 1.23
N HIS A 46 13.60 10.36 2.16
CA HIS A 46 14.54 9.24 1.97
C HIS A 46 14.06 8.29 0.87
N LEU A 47 12.72 8.08 0.74
CA LEU A 47 12.15 7.28 -0.33
C LEU A 47 12.34 7.96 -1.69
N HIS A 48 12.14 9.27 -1.77
CA HIS A 48 12.44 10.05 -2.98
C HIS A 48 13.94 9.99 -3.32
N GLN A 49 14.82 10.02 -2.31
CA GLN A 49 16.27 9.87 -2.54
C GLN A 49 16.60 8.48 -3.07
N ALA A 50 15.99 7.42 -2.51
CA ALA A 50 16.15 6.05 -2.99
C ALA A 50 15.75 5.93 -4.47
N LYS A 51 14.58 6.48 -4.87
CA LYS A 51 14.16 6.48 -6.29
C LYS A 51 15.20 7.18 -7.18
N ARG A 52 15.68 8.36 -6.80
CA ARG A 52 16.72 9.08 -7.57
C ARG A 52 18.03 8.31 -7.71
N ASN A 53 18.37 7.51 -6.71
CA ASN A 53 19.58 6.68 -6.71
C ASN A 53 19.37 5.32 -7.40
N GLY A 54 18.14 4.98 -7.84
CA GLY A 54 17.81 3.64 -8.34
C GLY A 54 17.83 2.55 -7.24
N GLU A 55 17.76 2.95 -5.98
CA GLU A 55 17.70 2.05 -4.83
C GLU A 55 16.25 1.61 -4.58
N ARG A 56 16.06 0.31 -4.34
CA ARG A 56 14.75 -0.25 -4.00
C ARG A 56 14.60 -0.34 -2.50
N PHE A 57 13.40 -0.19 -2.00
CA PHE A 57 13.05 -0.41 -0.60
C PHE A 57 11.88 -1.39 -0.48
N ALA A 58 11.73 -1.97 0.71
CA ALA A 58 10.64 -2.89 1.00
C ALA A 58 9.54 -2.21 1.81
N MET A 59 8.29 -2.60 1.52
CA MET A 59 7.13 -2.26 2.34
C MET A 59 6.42 -3.56 2.73
N LEU A 60 6.13 -3.72 4.02
CA LEU A 60 5.38 -4.85 4.56
C LEU A 60 4.20 -4.38 5.40
N THR A 61 3.12 -5.16 5.37
CA THR A 61 1.94 -4.91 6.20
C THR A 61 2.15 -5.46 7.60
N ALA A 62 1.81 -4.66 8.62
CA ALA A 62 1.86 -5.05 10.03
C ALA A 62 0.63 -4.51 10.76
N TYR A 63 0.08 -5.31 11.69
CA TYR A 63 -1.12 -4.94 12.44
C TYR A 63 -0.90 -4.91 13.97
N ASP A 64 0.27 -5.31 14.44
CA ASP A 64 0.58 -5.43 15.86
C ASP A 64 2.03 -5.02 16.18
N GLN A 65 2.30 -4.85 17.48
CA GLN A 65 3.60 -4.39 17.95
C GLN A 65 4.75 -5.37 17.68
N TYR A 66 4.50 -6.67 17.78
CA TYR A 66 5.56 -7.68 17.66
C TYR A 66 6.00 -7.85 16.22
N THR A 67 5.03 -7.95 15.31
CA THR A 67 5.30 -7.99 13.87
C THR A 67 6.03 -6.72 13.42
N ALA A 68 5.58 -5.55 13.88
CA ALA A 68 6.21 -4.28 13.57
C ALA A 68 7.66 -4.20 14.07
N GLU A 69 7.93 -4.67 15.29
CA GLU A 69 9.27 -4.68 15.86
C GLU A 69 10.20 -5.60 15.07
N ILE A 70 9.75 -6.81 14.71
CA ILE A 70 10.53 -7.78 13.93
C ILE A 70 10.87 -7.20 12.56
N PHE A 71 9.92 -6.59 11.86
CA PHE A 71 10.15 -6.01 10.55
C PHE A 71 11.07 -4.78 10.61
N ASP A 72 10.89 -3.93 11.61
CA ASP A 72 11.76 -2.77 11.83
C ASP A 72 13.23 -3.19 12.11
N GLN A 73 13.44 -4.22 12.96
CA GLN A 73 14.74 -4.79 13.24
C GLN A 73 15.37 -5.50 12.02
N ALA A 74 14.53 -6.11 11.17
CA ALA A 74 14.97 -6.70 9.90
C ALA A 74 15.36 -5.65 8.85
N GLY A 75 15.11 -4.37 9.12
CA GLY A 75 15.49 -3.25 8.24
C GLY A 75 14.45 -2.85 7.21
N ILE A 76 13.21 -3.32 7.32
CA ILE A 76 12.13 -2.90 6.43
C ILE A 76 11.94 -1.37 6.54
N GLU A 77 11.87 -0.70 5.40
CA GLU A 77 11.82 0.75 5.33
C GLU A 77 10.42 1.31 5.58
N VAL A 78 9.38 0.62 5.12
CA VAL A 78 7.99 1.08 5.23
C VAL A 78 7.12 -0.01 5.82
N LEU A 79 6.31 0.35 6.83
CA LEU A 79 5.28 -0.51 7.38
C LEU A 79 3.91 0.06 7.04
N LEU A 80 3.02 -0.78 6.51
CA LEU A 80 1.65 -0.43 6.20
C LEU A 80 0.70 -1.00 7.25
N VAL A 81 -0.12 -0.16 7.85
CA VAL A 81 -1.28 -0.59 8.61
C VAL A 81 -2.48 -0.51 7.66
N GLY A 82 -2.73 -1.64 6.99
CA GLY A 82 -3.74 -1.73 5.94
C GLY A 82 -5.16 -1.86 6.50
N ASP A 83 -6.15 -1.39 5.74
CA ASP A 83 -7.56 -1.67 5.99
C ASP A 83 -7.90 -3.16 5.79
N SER A 84 -7.00 -3.90 5.12
CA SER A 84 -6.98 -5.37 5.09
C SER A 84 -6.90 -6.01 6.50
N ALA A 85 -6.69 -5.24 7.57
CA ALA A 85 -6.97 -5.68 8.94
C ALA A 85 -8.41 -6.20 9.09
N SER A 86 -9.35 -5.66 8.32
CA SER A 86 -10.72 -6.17 8.23
C SER A 86 -10.76 -7.68 8.01
N ASN A 87 -10.01 -8.15 7.00
CA ASN A 87 -9.94 -9.57 6.66
C ASN A 87 -9.00 -10.34 7.61
N ASN A 88 -7.79 -9.80 7.82
CA ASN A 88 -6.68 -10.55 8.40
C ASN A 88 -6.67 -10.54 9.93
N VAL A 89 -7.33 -9.56 10.56
CA VAL A 89 -7.38 -9.42 12.01
C VAL A 89 -8.81 -9.64 12.54
N PHE A 90 -9.81 -9.06 11.86
CA PHE A 90 -11.19 -9.08 12.33
C PHE A 90 -12.04 -10.18 11.69
N GLY A 91 -11.54 -10.87 10.64
CA GLY A 91 -12.22 -12.01 10.02
C GLY A 91 -13.41 -11.64 9.13
N ASN A 92 -13.49 -10.40 8.66
CA ASN A 92 -14.49 -9.97 7.69
C ASN A 92 -14.16 -10.50 6.28
N GLU A 93 -15.14 -10.59 5.41
CA GLU A 93 -14.95 -11.08 4.03
C GLU A 93 -14.22 -10.06 3.14
N THR A 94 -14.40 -8.75 3.40
CA THR A 94 -13.82 -7.65 2.62
C THR A 94 -13.16 -6.62 3.53
N SER A 95 -12.42 -5.66 2.95
CA SER A 95 -11.84 -4.54 3.69
C SER A 95 -12.88 -3.49 4.11
N LEU A 96 -14.07 -3.48 3.50
CA LEU A 96 -15.08 -2.43 3.65
C LEU A 96 -15.62 -2.22 5.08
N PRO A 97 -15.84 -3.28 5.91
CA PRO A 97 -16.45 -3.09 7.23
C PRO A 97 -15.59 -2.38 8.26
N VAL A 98 -14.25 -2.41 8.10
CA VAL A 98 -13.35 -1.85 9.13
C VAL A 98 -13.52 -0.34 9.25
N THR A 99 -13.58 0.14 10.48
CA THR A 99 -13.76 1.55 10.81
C THR A 99 -12.45 2.24 11.16
N VAL A 100 -12.44 3.58 11.11
CA VAL A 100 -11.32 4.39 11.61
C VAL A 100 -10.99 4.04 13.07
N ASP A 101 -12.01 3.86 13.90
CA ASP A 101 -11.83 3.59 15.33
C ASP A 101 -11.21 2.22 15.61
N GLU A 102 -11.44 1.23 14.77
CA GLU A 102 -10.80 -0.08 14.84
C GLU A 102 -9.36 -0.08 14.34
N LEU A 103 -9.03 0.72 13.31
CA LEU A 103 -7.67 0.82 12.79
C LEU A 103 -6.73 1.66 13.66
N LEU A 104 -7.23 2.69 14.32
CA LEU A 104 -6.40 3.59 15.14
C LEU A 104 -5.58 2.88 16.22
N PRO A 105 -6.13 1.93 17.02
CA PRO A 105 -5.34 1.17 18.00
C PRO A 105 -4.26 0.31 17.34
N LEU A 106 -4.53 -0.34 16.20
CA LEU A 106 -3.55 -1.13 15.46
C LEU A 106 -2.42 -0.23 14.94
N CYS A 107 -2.78 0.90 14.33
CA CYS A 107 -1.83 1.89 13.84
C CYS A 107 -0.91 2.39 14.97
N ARG A 108 -1.46 2.68 16.13
CA ARG A 108 -0.70 3.13 17.30
C ARG A 108 0.26 2.06 17.82
N ALA A 109 -0.16 0.79 17.84
CA ALA A 109 0.67 -0.32 18.26
C ALA A 109 1.88 -0.48 17.32
N VAL A 110 1.65 -0.48 16.00
CA VAL A 110 2.71 -0.55 14.99
C VAL A 110 3.65 0.64 15.09
N THR A 111 3.12 1.87 15.16
CA THR A 111 3.95 3.08 15.14
C THR A 111 4.85 3.21 16.36
N ARG A 112 4.37 2.80 17.54
CA ARG A 112 5.17 2.82 18.78
C ARG A 112 6.31 1.79 18.77
N SER A 113 6.15 0.70 18.03
CA SER A 113 7.15 -0.37 17.95
C SER A 113 8.14 -0.16 16.81
N ALA A 114 7.74 0.53 15.75
CA ALA A 114 8.61 0.87 14.62
C ALA A 114 9.48 2.10 14.95
N ARG A 115 10.73 1.87 15.29
CA ARG A 115 11.68 2.94 15.64
C ARG A 115 12.21 3.64 14.39
N ARG A 116 12.54 2.86 13.35
CA ARG A 116 13.19 3.31 12.12
C ARG A 116 12.19 3.47 10.97
N ALA A 117 11.33 2.50 10.72
CA ALA A 117 10.45 2.45 9.57
C ALA A 117 9.48 3.64 9.48
N LEU A 118 9.17 4.06 8.26
CA LEU A 118 8.05 4.94 7.97
C LEU A 118 6.75 4.14 8.12
N VAL A 119 5.84 4.57 8.96
CA VAL A 119 4.52 3.93 9.12
C VAL A 119 3.48 4.69 8.32
N VAL A 120 2.83 3.99 7.39
CA VAL A 120 1.71 4.46 6.58
C VAL A 120 0.45 3.76 7.08
N ALA A 121 -0.66 4.48 7.20
CA ALA A 121 -1.94 3.91 7.58
C ALA A 121 -2.97 4.13 6.47
N ASP A 122 -3.76 3.10 6.16
CA ASP A 122 -4.89 3.24 5.26
C ASP A 122 -5.98 4.09 5.87
N LEU A 123 -6.56 4.97 5.07
CA LEU A 123 -7.87 5.53 5.37
C LEU A 123 -8.93 4.50 4.93
N PRO A 124 -9.74 3.94 5.85
CA PRO A 124 -10.73 2.94 5.50
C PRO A 124 -11.86 3.53 4.67
N PHE A 125 -12.53 2.67 3.91
CA PHE A 125 -13.69 3.04 3.08
C PHE A 125 -14.73 3.83 3.89
N GLY A 126 -15.31 4.87 3.26
CA GLY A 126 -16.30 5.76 3.90
C GLY A 126 -15.67 6.90 4.72
N SER A 127 -14.35 6.96 4.82
CA SER A 127 -13.67 7.92 5.69
C SER A 127 -13.01 9.11 4.95
N TYR A 128 -13.03 9.11 3.60
CA TYR A 128 -12.41 10.18 2.78
C TYR A 128 -13.15 10.48 1.48
N GLU A 129 -14.13 9.67 1.09
CA GLU A 129 -14.77 9.75 -0.23
C GLU A 129 -15.77 10.88 -0.35
N VAL A 130 -16.35 11.32 0.77
CA VAL A 130 -17.43 12.34 0.76
C VAL A 130 -16.90 13.72 0.39
N SER A 131 -15.71 14.08 0.87
CA SER A 131 -15.11 15.38 0.59
C SER A 131 -13.63 15.45 0.98
N ALA A 132 -12.89 16.40 0.40
CA ALA A 132 -11.52 16.67 0.80
C ALA A 132 -11.41 17.06 2.29
N GLN A 133 -12.40 17.75 2.84
CA GLN A 133 -12.45 18.12 4.26
C GLN A 133 -12.55 16.88 5.16
N GLN A 134 -13.38 15.88 4.77
CA GLN A 134 -13.46 14.61 5.48
C GLN A 134 -12.11 13.90 5.45
N ALA A 135 -11.48 13.79 4.28
CA ALA A 135 -10.17 13.16 4.12
C ALA A 135 -9.10 13.81 5.02
N VAL A 136 -9.04 15.15 5.04
CA VAL A 136 -8.14 15.90 5.94
C VAL A 136 -8.44 15.59 7.40
N ALA A 137 -9.71 15.62 7.81
CA ALA A 137 -10.11 15.34 9.20
C ALA A 137 -9.72 13.91 9.61
N THR A 138 -9.96 12.92 8.75
CA THR A 138 -9.57 11.52 8.98
C THR A 138 -8.05 11.37 9.04
N GLY A 139 -7.31 11.95 8.09
CA GLY A 139 -5.85 11.93 8.08
C GLY A 139 -5.26 12.54 9.35
N VAL A 140 -5.83 13.64 9.85
CA VAL A 140 -5.43 14.25 11.13
C VAL A 140 -5.61 13.27 12.29
N ARG A 141 -6.69 12.49 12.32
CA ARG A 141 -6.89 11.45 13.34
C ARG A 141 -5.80 10.40 13.29
N PHE A 142 -5.47 9.88 12.12
CA PHE A 142 -4.40 8.89 11.97
C PHE A 142 -3.02 9.43 12.40
N LEU A 143 -2.68 10.68 12.08
CA LEU A 143 -1.43 11.29 12.53
C LEU A 143 -1.42 11.56 14.04
N LYS A 144 -2.52 12.04 14.62
CA LYS A 144 -2.57 12.44 16.04
C LYS A 144 -2.88 11.28 16.98
N GLU A 145 -3.86 10.45 16.64
CA GLU A 145 -4.35 9.36 17.49
C GLU A 145 -3.65 8.03 17.17
N GLY A 146 -3.46 7.73 15.87
CA GLY A 146 -2.73 6.57 15.38
C GLY A 146 -1.21 6.73 15.41
N LEU A 147 -0.70 7.96 15.49
CA LEU A 147 0.71 8.32 15.44
C LEU A 147 1.37 7.98 14.09
N ALA A 148 0.58 7.73 13.03
CA ALA A 148 1.08 7.46 11.69
C ALA A 148 1.97 8.59 11.16
N HIS A 149 2.89 8.25 10.27
CA HIS A 149 3.76 9.22 9.61
C HIS A 149 3.21 9.69 8.26
N ALA A 150 2.36 8.88 7.66
CA ALA A 150 1.68 9.13 6.39
C ALA A 150 0.37 8.33 6.34
N VAL A 151 -0.47 8.63 5.37
CA VAL A 151 -1.70 7.88 5.12
C VAL A 151 -1.75 7.37 3.68
N LYS A 152 -2.55 6.31 3.41
CA LYS A 152 -2.84 5.82 2.07
C LYS A 152 -4.33 6.02 1.75
N ILE A 153 -4.62 6.40 0.51
CA ILE A 153 -5.98 6.45 -0.04
C ILE A 153 -6.02 5.73 -1.40
N GLU A 154 -7.16 5.17 -1.74
CA GLU A 154 -7.39 4.43 -2.97
C GLU A 154 -8.12 5.27 -4.01
N GLY A 155 -7.72 5.10 -5.29
CA GLY A 155 -8.35 5.71 -6.45
C GLY A 155 -7.39 6.56 -7.28
N GLY A 156 -7.82 6.86 -8.51
CA GLY A 156 -7.05 7.56 -9.52
C GLY A 156 -7.19 9.09 -9.45
N LYS A 157 -7.02 9.74 -10.59
CA LYS A 157 -7.02 11.21 -10.75
C LYS A 157 -8.26 11.92 -10.19
N PHE A 158 -9.37 11.21 -10.03
CA PHE A 158 -10.56 11.76 -9.40
C PHE A 158 -10.28 12.30 -7.99
N TYR A 159 -9.33 11.66 -7.27
CA TYR A 159 -8.93 12.08 -5.92
C TYR A 159 -7.75 13.07 -5.88
N ALA A 160 -7.27 13.59 -7.01
CA ALA A 160 -6.13 14.51 -7.04
C ALA A 160 -6.37 15.76 -6.17
N GLU A 161 -7.57 16.34 -6.19
CA GLU A 161 -7.90 17.50 -5.34
C GLU A 161 -7.96 17.13 -3.84
N THR A 162 -8.42 15.94 -3.51
CA THR A 162 -8.39 15.42 -2.13
C THR A 162 -6.96 15.21 -1.65
N VAL A 163 -6.10 14.60 -2.47
CA VAL A 163 -4.66 14.45 -2.19
C VAL A 163 -4.02 15.82 -1.97
N ARG A 164 -4.28 16.77 -2.88
CA ARG A 164 -3.74 18.13 -2.78
C ARG A 164 -4.12 18.81 -1.46
N ALA A 165 -5.39 18.72 -1.07
CA ALA A 165 -5.89 19.30 0.18
C ALA A 165 -5.21 18.68 1.41
N MET A 166 -5.05 17.34 1.43
CA MET A 166 -4.35 16.64 2.51
C MET A 166 -2.88 17.04 2.59
N VAL A 167 -2.17 17.09 1.45
CA VAL A 167 -0.76 17.49 1.38
C VAL A 167 -0.57 18.93 1.84
N GLN A 168 -1.44 19.85 1.43
CA GLN A 168 -1.43 21.24 1.88
C GLN A 168 -1.69 21.38 3.39
N ALA A 169 -2.47 20.47 3.97
CA ALA A 169 -2.66 20.38 5.42
C ALA A 169 -1.47 19.76 6.16
N GLY A 170 -0.39 19.36 5.46
CA GLY A 170 0.81 18.76 6.04
C GLY A 170 0.72 17.23 6.25
N ILE A 171 -0.25 16.57 5.63
CA ILE A 171 -0.44 15.12 5.71
C ILE A 171 0.24 14.47 4.51
N PRO A 172 1.32 13.68 4.69
CA PRO A 172 1.92 12.94 3.57
C PRO A 172 0.97 11.84 3.08
N VAL A 173 0.75 11.78 1.76
CA VAL A 173 -0.20 10.84 1.13
C VAL A 173 0.51 9.87 0.21
N MET A 174 0.27 8.57 0.39
CA MET A 174 0.51 7.52 -0.58
C MET A 174 -0.78 7.29 -1.35
N ALA A 175 -0.73 7.34 -2.67
CA ALA A 175 -1.88 7.05 -3.52
C ALA A 175 -1.85 5.58 -3.96
N HIS A 176 -3.02 4.93 -4.05
CA HIS A 176 -3.14 3.54 -4.46
C HIS A 176 -4.02 3.43 -5.71
N ILE A 177 -3.46 2.92 -6.80
CA ILE A 177 -4.12 2.72 -8.09
C ILE A 177 -4.03 1.26 -8.55
N GLY A 178 -4.70 0.95 -9.63
CA GLY A 178 -4.83 -0.42 -10.13
C GLY A 178 -6.08 -1.08 -9.57
N PHE A 179 -5.96 -2.28 -9.05
CA PHE A 179 -7.02 -2.86 -8.24
C PHE A 179 -7.03 -2.17 -6.87
N THR A 180 -8.18 -1.68 -6.50
CA THR A 180 -8.42 -1.01 -5.23
C THR A 180 -9.45 -1.80 -4.44
N PRO A 181 -9.07 -2.51 -3.36
CA PRO A 181 -9.98 -3.36 -2.58
C PRO A 181 -11.26 -2.67 -2.11
N GLN A 182 -11.18 -1.38 -1.76
CA GLN A 182 -12.34 -0.59 -1.37
C GLN A 182 -13.37 -0.41 -2.50
N SER A 183 -12.95 -0.60 -3.74
CA SER A 183 -13.82 -0.55 -4.93
C SER A 183 -14.19 -1.94 -5.47
N GLU A 184 -13.95 -3.01 -4.73
CA GLU A 184 -14.13 -4.40 -5.17
C GLU A 184 -15.51 -4.63 -5.80
N HIS A 185 -16.57 -4.17 -5.16
CA HIS A 185 -17.93 -4.34 -5.68
C HIS A 185 -18.16 -3.61 -7.01
N ALA A 186 -17.61 -2.39 -7.16
CA ALA A 186 -17.71 -1.62 -8.40
C ALA A 186 -16.85 -2.23 -9.53
N LEU A 187 -15.72 -2.83 -9.18
CA LEU A 187 -14.82 -3.49 -10.13
C LEU A 187 -15.31 -4.90 -10.52
N GLY A 188 -16.31 -5.44 -9.82
CA GLY A 188 -16.83 -6.79 -10.05
C GLY A 188 -15.87 -7.90 -9.61
N GLY A 189 -15.22 -7.70 -8.45
CA GLY A 189 -14.28 -8.62 -7.82
C GLY A 189 -12.81 -8.36 -8.21
N TYR A 190 -11.94 -9.28 -7.84
CA TYR A 190 -10.48 -9.19 -8.05
C TYR A 190 -10.14 -9.28 -9.55
N ARG A 191 -9.78 -8.16 -10.15
CA ARG A 191 -9.45 -8.07 -11.58
C ARG A 191 -8.20 -7.24 -11.81
N VAL A 192 -7.31 -7.76 -12.66
CA VAL A 192 -6.14 -7.02 -13.15
C VAL A 192 -6.59 -5.76 -13.88
N GLN A 193 -6.03 -4.62 -13.51
CA GLN A 193 -6.29 -3.30 -14.08
C GLN A 193 -5.14 -2.88 -15.00
N GLY A 194 -5.42 -1.99 -15.96
CA GLY A 194 -4.38 -1.43 -16.83
C GLY A 194 -3.89 -2.37 -17.93
N ARG A 195 -4.76 -3.23 -18.49
CA ARG A 195 -4.45 -4.03 -19.68
C ARG A 195 -4.80 -3.27 -20.96
N GLY A 196 -3.95 -3.40 -21.99
CA GLY A 196 -4.22 -2.80 -23.31
C GLY A 196 -4.41 -1.28 -23.21
N ASP A 197 -5.51 -0.79 -23.77
CA ASP A 197 -5.82 0.66 -23.84
C ASP A 197 -6.05 1.29 -22.45
N ASP A 198 -6.36 0.47 -21.44
CA ASP A 198 -6.54 0.95 -20.05
C ASP A 198 -5.20 1.30 -19.36
N ALA A 199 -4.07 0.92 -19.93
CA ALA A 199 -2.75 1.25 -19.39
C ALA A 199 -2.53 2.77 -19.30
N GLN A 200 -2.94 3.52 -20.34
CA GLN A 200 -2.79 4.97 -20.37
C GLN A 200 -3.58 5.66 -19.24
N ARG A 201 -4.77 5.16 -18.90
CA ARG A 201 -5.54 5.68 -17.76
C ARG A 201 -4.77 5.57 -16.45
N LEU A 202 -4.11 4.44 -16.19
CA LEU A 202 -3.31 4.27 -14.96
C LEU A 202 -2.08 5.19 -14.93
N ILE A 203 -1.44 5.44 -16.08
CA ILE A 203 -0.34 6.40 -16.19
C ILE A 203 -0.87 7.81 -15.86
N ASP A 204 -1.99 8.22 -16.47
CA ASP A 204 -2.60 9.53 -16.23
C ASP A 204 -3.03 9.69 -14.76
N ASP A 205 -3.56 8.63 -14.15
CA ASP A 205 -3.94 8.60 -12.73
C ASP A 205 -2.70 8.82 -11.85
N ALA A 206 -1.61 8.11 -12.11
CA ALA A 206 -0.38 8.22 -11.34
C ALA A 206 0.24 9.63 -11.42
N VAL A 207 0.33 10.18 -12.64
CA VAL A 207 0.86 11.53 -12.87
C VAL A 207 0.01 12.57 -12.15
N ALA A 208 -1.32 12.51 -12.27
CA ALA A 208 -2.21 13.45 -11.61
C ALA A 208 -2.10 13.42 -10.07
N LEU A 209 -1.90 12.24 -9.50
CA LEU A 209 -1.72 12.07 -8.05
C LEU A 209 -0.33 12.54 -7.59
N ALA A 210 0.71 12.29 -8.38
CA ALA A 210 2.06 12.83 -8.11
C ALA A 210 2.08 14.36 -8.18
N ASP A 211 1.44 14.97 -9.20
CA ASP A 211 1.29 16.42 -9.34
C ASP A 211 0.45 17.04 -8.20
N ALA A 212 -0.45 16.27 -7.63
CA ALA A 212 -1.20 16.68 -6.44
C ALA A 212 -0.36 16.63 -5.15
N GLY A 213 0.84 16.04 -5.19
CA GLY A 213 1.79 15.97 -4.09
C GLY A 213 1.85 14.63 -3.35
N ALA A 214 1.27 13.56 -3.89
CA ALA A 214 1.47 12.22 -3.34
C ALA A 214 2.97 11.88 -3.33
N PHE A 215 3.49 11.41 -2.20
CA PHE A 215 4.91 11.07 -2.09
C PHE A 215 5.25 9.72 -2.70
N CYS A 216 4.26 8.88 -2.92
CA CYS A 216 4.39 7.54 -3.48
C CYS A 216 3.08 7.12 -4.15
N VAL A 217 3.19 6.33 -5.22
CA VAL A 217 2.06 5.65 -5.87
C VAL A 217 2.26 4.15 -5.71
N LEU A 218 1.29 3.47 -5.09
CA LEU A 218 1.21 2.02 -4.98
C LEU A 218 0.35 1.49 -6.13
N MET A 219 0.77 0.39 -6.72
CA MET A 219 0.05 -0.28 -7.79
C MET A 219 -0.27 -1.72 -7.39
N GLU A 220 -1.55 -2.09 -7.44
CA GLU A 220 -1.98 -3.46 -7.17
C GLU A 220 -2.61 -4.10 -8.39
N MET A 221 -2.29 -5.39 -8.64
CA MET A 221 -2.82 -6.17 -9.77
C MET A 221 -2.72 -5.44 -11.13
N VAL A 222 -1.56 -4.84 -11.39
CA VAL A 222 -1.24 -4.15 -12.63
C VAL A 222 -0.22 -4.98 -13.42
N PRO A 223 -0.37 -5.14 -14.76
CA PRO A 223 0.62 -5.85 -15.57
C PRO A 223 2.00 -5.20 -15.47
N ALA A 224 3.07 -6.01 -15.42
CA ALA A 224 4.42 -5.52 -15.27
C ALA A 224 4.83 -4.45 -16.32
N PRO A 225 4.48 -4.57 -17.62
CA PRO A 225 4.77 -3.51 -18.57
C PRO A 225 4.10 -2.17 -18.26
N THR A 226 2.83 -2.22 -17.81
CA THR A 226 2.08 -1.02 -17.40
C THR A 226 2.67 -0.40 -16.14
N ALA A 227 3.02 -1.24 -15.15
CA ALA A 227 3.66 -0.76 -13.92
C ALA A 227 5.02 -0.10 -14.22
N ALA A 228 5.82 -0.65 -15.14
CA ALA A 228 7.06 -0.03 -15.56
C ALA A 228 6.85 1.32 -16.27
N ALA A 229 5.79 1.44 -17.09
CA ALA A 229 5.43 2.70 -17.72
C ALA A 229 4.97 3.77 -16.72
N VAL A 230 4.20 3.38 -15.70
CA VAL A 230 3.82 4.27 -14.59
C VAL A 230 5.05 4.73 -13.80
N ASP A 231 6.00 3.81 -13.51
CA ASP A 231 7.22 4.16 -12.75
C ASP A 231 8.15 5.12 -13.51
N ALA A 232 8.08 5.08 -14.85
CA ALA A 232 8.89 5.93 -15.74
C ALA A 232 8.28 7.31 -16.01
N ALA A 233 6.96 7.50 -15.77
CA ALA A 233 6.25 8.75 -16.03
C ALA A 233 6.38 9.73 -14.87
#